data_06f07d9d62f6f90b2f5a25df4a3ce43f
#
_entry.id   06f07d9d62f6f90b2f5a25df4a3ce43f
#
_cell.length_a   1.000
_cell.length_b   1.000
_cell.length_c   1.000
_cell.angle_alpha   90.00
_cell.angle_beta   90.00
_cell.angle_gamma   90.00
#
_symmetry.space_group_name_H-M   'P 1'
#
loop_
_entity.id
_entity.type
_entity.pdbx_description
1 polymer ?
#
loop_
_entity_poly.entity_id
_entity_poly.type
_entity_poly.pdbx_seq_one_letter_code
_entity_poly.pdbx_strand_id
1 'polypeptide(L)'
;MIIETAEFLQSNTQMSKLPETRFPEFAFIGRSNVGKSSLINAITGKKGLAKTSGKPGKTITVNHFLINGNWYLVDLPGYGFAKRSKTEREKWDKLLHNYMLKRENLVYTFILIDSRLEPQKIDLVFIEWMAEAQIPFVLVFTKTDKLGINTRAKNLEIYKKQLLQNWEELPIIISTSAISGQGKNEILDLIGNQTSSFVAFNSTKI
;
A
#
# COMPACT_ATOMS: atom_id res chain seq x y z
N MET A 1 3.00 15.75 7.69
CA MET A 1 1.54 16.05 7.54
C MET A 1 0.76 15.58 8.76
N ILE A 2 -0.28 16.32 9.18
CA ILE A 2 -1.19 15.93 10.28
C ILE A 2 -2.48 15.39 9.66
N ILE A 3 -3.03 14.29 10.23
CA ILE A 3 -4.33 13.77 9.87
C ILE A 3 -5.38 14.31 10.84
N GLU A 4 -6.27 15.16 10.37
CA GLU A 4 -7.38 15.74 11.13
C GLU A 4 -8.65 14.90 10.95
N THR A 5 -8.96 14.53 9.70
CA THR A 5 -10.12 13.73 9.36
C THR A 5 -9.74 12.51 8.54
N ALA A 6 -10.42 11.40 8.80
CA ALA A 6 -10.30 10.19 7.99
C ALA A 6 -11.66 9.47 8.01
N GLU A 7 -12.29 9.32 6.85
CA GLU A 7 -13.64 8.81 6.71
C GLU A 7 -13.69 7.70 5.67
N PHE A 8 -14.41 6.62 6.00
CA PHE A 8 -14.69 5.59 4.99
C PHE A 8 -15.64 6.18 3.94
N LEU A 9 -15.19 6.17 2.69
CA LEU A 9 -15.99 6.69 1.59
C LEU A 9 -16.83 5.60 0.95
N GLN A 10 -16.19 4.56 0.43
CA GLN A 10 -16.86 3.46 -0.26
C GLN A 10 -16.00 2.22 -0.42
N SER A 11 -16.64 1.12 -0.82
CA SER A 11 -16.03 -0.18 -1.08
C SER A 11 -16.57 -0.75 -2.37
N ASN A 12 -15.74 -1.02 -3.37
CA ASN A 12 -16.16 -1.47 -4.69
C ASN A 12 -15.31 -2.60 -5.24
N THR A 13 -15.94 -3.39 -6.14
CA THR A 13 -15.31 -4.49 -6.89
C THR A 13 -15.14 -4.17 -8.39
N GLN A 14 -15.56 -2.99 -8.82
CA GLN A 14 -15.58 -2.59 -10.24
C GLN A 14 -14.91 -1.22 -10.40
N MET A 15 -14.07 -1.08 -11.42
CA MET A 15 -13.37 0.17 -11.73
C MET A 15 -14.32 1.35 -11.97
N SER A 16 -15.43 1.12 -12.68
CA SER A 16 -16.42 2.16 -13.01
C SER A 16 -17.19 2.71 -11.81
N LYS A 17 -17.08 2.07 -10.65
CA LYS A 17 -17.73 2.47 -9.40
C LYS A 17 -16.77 3.09 -8.38
N LEU A 18 -15.49 3.24 -8.74
CA LEU A 18 -14.53 3.90 -7.88
C LEU A 18 -14.81 5.41 -7.82
N PRO A 19 -14.34 6.13 -6.78
CA PRO A 19 -14.51 7.58 -6.69
C PRO A 19 -13.94 8.30 -7.91
N GLU A 20 -14.40 9.51 -8.15
CA GLU A 20 -13.80 10.40 -9.17
C GLU A 20 -12.32 10.63 -8.89
N THR A 21 -11.53 10.87 -9.96
CA THR A 21 -10.08 11.09 -9.88
C THR A 21 -9.70 12.51 -9.41
N ARG A 22 -10.58 13.15 -8.64
CA ARG A 22 -10.43 14.52 -8.17
C ARG A 22 -9.23 14.73 -7.24
N PHE A 23 -8.96 13.74 -6.38
CA PHE A 23 -7.90 13.82 -5.38
C PHE A 23 -6.83 12.77 -5.63
N PRO A 24 -5.57 13.00 -5.23
CA PRO A 24 -4.51 11.99 -5.34
C PRO A 24 -4.83 10.76 -4.51
N GLU A 25 -4.45 9.59 -5.04
CA GLU A 25 -4.63 8.29 -4.38
C GLU A 25 -3.29 7.71 -3.93
N PHE A 26 -3.29 7.16 -2.72
CA PHE A 26 -2.18 6.42 -2.15
C PHE A 26 -2.69 5.04 -1.75
N ALA A 27 -2.29 4.03 -2.52
CA ALA A 27 -2.78 2.67 -2.37
C ALA A 27 -1.88 1.85 -1.43
N PHE A 28 -2.49 1.04 -0.57
CA PHE A 28 -1.81 0.12 0.35
C PHE A 28 -2.14 -1.31 -0.03
N ILE A 29 -1.13 -2.11 -0.30
CA ILE A 29 -1.27 -3.51 -0.71
C ILE A 29 -0.21 -4.37 -0.03
N GLY A 30 -0.44 -5.67 0.06
CA GLY A 30 0.50 -6.63 0.63
C GLY A 30 -0.17 -7.97 0.86
N ARG A 31 0.58 -8.97 1.31
CA ARG A 31 0.02 -10.29 1.60
C ARG A 31 -0.94 -10.28 2.79
N SER A 32 -1.76 -11.31 2.88
CA SER A 32 -2.63 -11.52 4.05
C SER A 32 -1.81 -11.51 5.35
N ASN A 33 -2.35 -10.84 6.36
CA ASN A 33 -1.73 -10.73 7.69
C ASN A 33 -0.37 -10.01 7.72
N VAL A 34 -0.01 -9.27 6.69
CA VAL A 34 1.20 -8.45 6.67
C VAL A 34 1.16 -7.28 7.66
N GLY A 35 -0.03 -6.89 8.14
CA GLY A 35 -0.23 -5.77 9.07
C GLY A 35 -0.85 -4.53 8.42
N LYS A 36 -1.39 -4.67 7.20
CA LYS A 36 -1.92 -3.54 6.41
C LYS A 36 -2.99 -2.73 7.16
N SER A 37 -4.06 -3.35 7.63
CA SER A 37 -5.12 -2.63 8.37
C SER A 37 -4.62 -2.01 9.68
N SER A 38 -3.68 -2.66 10.36
CA SER A 38 -3.05 -2.10 11.57
C SER A 38 -2.23 -0.84 11.24
N LEU A 39 -1.48 -0.87 10.15
CA LEU A 39 -0.70 0.28 9.69
C LEU A 39 -1.61 1.43 9.25
N ILE A 40 -2.66 1.16 8.47
CA ILE A 40 -3.65 2.16 8.05
C ILE A 40 -4.28 2.83 9.27
N ASN A 41 -4.70 2.07 10.26
CA ASN A 41 -5.27 2.61 11.50
C ASN A 41 -4.24 3.44 12.29
N ALA A 42 -2.98 3.02 12.32
CA ALA A 42 -1.91 3.76 12.99
C ALA A 42 -1.58 5.07 12.27
N ILE A 43 -1.50 5.07 10.94
CA ILE A 43 -1.26 6.27 10.11
C ILE A 43 -2.37 7.28 10.32
N THR A 44 -3.63 6.85 10.23
CA THR A 44 -4.80 7.72 10.35
C THR A 44 -5.11 8.15 11.79
N GLY A 45 -4.53 7.47 12.79
CA GLY A 45 -4.87 7.68 14.20
C GLY A 45 -6.28 7.21 14.58
N LYS A 46 -7.00 6.54 13.67
CA LYS A 46 -8.38 6.05 13.90
C LYS A 46 -8.41 4.54 14.08
N LYS A 47 -8.76 4.10 15.27
CA LYS A 47 -8.97 2.67 15.58
C LYS A 47 -10.16 2.12 14.78
N GLY A 48 -9.95 1.02 14.04
CA GLY A 48 -11.03 0.32 13.34
C GLY A 48 -11.50 0.97 12.03
N LEU A 49 -10.83 1.99 11.52
CA LEU A 49 -11.11 2.58 10.21
C LEU A 49 -10.96 1.51 9.11
N ALA A 50 -9.79 0.90 9.01
CA ALA A 50 -9.60 -0.30 8.21
C ALA A 50 -9.89 -1.53 9.08
N LYS A 51 -10.89 -2.34 8.67
CA LYS A 51 -11.28 -3.55 9.41
C LYS A 51 -10.20 -4.61 9.31
N THR A 52 -9.66 -5.04 10.45
CA THR A 52 -8.79 -6.21 10.52
C THR A 52 -9.64 -7.46 10.31
N SER A 53 -9.57 -8.06 9.12
CA SER A 53 -10.32 -9.29 8.86
C SER A 53 -9.52 -10.51 9.30
N GLY A 54 -9.91 -11.11 10.41
CA GLY A 54 -9.38 -12.42 10.85
C GLY A 54 -9.97 -13.63 10.10
N LYS A 55 -10.95 -13.44 9.21
CA LYS A 55 -11.60 -14.53 8.45
C LYS A 55 -11.34 -14.39 6.96
N PRO A 56 -10.70 -15.38 6.31
CA PRO A 56 -10.66 -15.48 4.85
C PRO A 56 -12.07 -15.75 4.33
N GLY A 57 -12.48 -15.10 3.24
CA GLY A 57 -13.78 -15.35 2.59
C GLY A 57 -14.64 -14.10 2.36
N LYS A 58 -14.22 -12.91 2.76
CA LYS A 58 -14.95 -11.66 2.41
C LYS A 58 -14.69 -11.27 0.95
N THR A 59 -15.69 -10.64 0.34
CA THR A 59 -15.64 -10.06 -1.00
C THR A 59 -14.38 -9.21 -1.18
N ILE A 60 -13.71 -9.39 -2.30
CA ILE A 60 -12.51 -8.63 -2.67
C ILE A 60 -12.96 -7.23 -3.07
N THR A 61 -12.70 -6.25 -2.23
CA THR A 61 -13.09 -4.86 -2.48
C THR A 61 -11.90 -3.92 -2.38
N VAL A 62 -11.90 -2.92 -3.23
CA VAL A 62 -11.07 -1.73 -3.11
C VAL A 62 -11.79 -0.78 -2.16
N ASN A 63 -11.18 -0.47 -1.02
CA ASN A 63 -11.77 0.39 -0.01
C ASN A 63 -11.13 1.78 -0.07
N HIS A 64 -11.92 2.81 -0.28
CA HIS A 64 -11.47 4.19 -0.31
C HIS A 64 -11.83 4.89 1.01
N PHE A 65 -10.86 5.63 1.52
CA PHE A 65 -11.02 6.52 2.66
C PHE A 65 -10.64 7.93 2.23
N LEU A 66 -11.48 8.91 2.50
CA LEU A 66 -11.17 10.31 2.28
C LEU A 66 -10.44 10.85 3.52
N ILE A 67 -9.27 11.42 3.28
CA ILE A 67 -8.41 11.92 4.35
C ILE A 67 -8.27 13.43 4.18
N ASN A 68 -8.46 14.19 5.27
CA ASN A 68 -8.41 15.64 5.31
C ASN A 68 -9.21 16.34 4.19
N GLY A 69 -10.20 15.65 3.62
CA GLY A 69 -11.01 16.16 2.52
C GLY A 69 -10.28 16.38 1.18
N ASN A 70 -9.00 15.97 1.05
CA ASN A 70 -8.18 16.33 -0.10
C ASN A 70 -7.29 15.22 -0.69
N TRP A 71 -7.29 14.00 -0.15
CA TRP A 71 -6.63 12.84 -0.74
C TRP A 71 -7.29 11.51 -0.33
N TYR A 72 -7.06 10.48 -1.11
CA TYR A 72 -7.60 9.15 -0.85
C TYR A 72 -6.51 8.20 -0.35
N LEU A 73 -6.76 7.59 0.80
CA LEU A 73 -6.10 6.37 1.21
C LEU A 73 -6.89 5.20 0.66
N VAL A 74 -6.23 4.28 -0.06
CA VAL A 74 -6.88 3.14 -0.70
C VAL A 74 -6.34 1.84 -0.13
N ASP A 75 -7.23 1.08 0.52
CA ASP A 75 -6.92 -0.25 1.05
C ASP A 75 -7.26 -1.29 -0.01
N LEU A 76 -6.23 -1.81 -0.68
CA LEU A 76 -6.37 -2.86 -1.68
C LEU A 76 -6.35 -4.23 -1.01
N PRO A 77 -7.15 -5.18 -1.51
CA PRO A 77 -7.03 -6.57 -1.09
C PRO A 77 -5.62 -7.09 -1.40
N GLY A 78 -5.09 -7.90 -0.51
CA GLY A 78 -3.75 -8.46 -0.69
C GLY A 78 -3.62 -9.33 -1.94
N TYR A 79 -2.40 -9.56 -2.38
CA TYR A 79 -2.07 -10.57 -3.38
C TYR A 79 -1.71 -11.92 -2.72
N GLY A 80 -1.69 -13.02 -3.52
CA GLY A 80 -1.24 -14.33 -3.04
C GLY A 80 -2.26 -15.11 -2.22
N PHE A 81 -3.54 -14.92 -2.44
CA PHE A 81 -4.60 -15.70 -1.79
C PHE A 81 -4.67 -17.14 -2.30
N ALA A 82 -3.97 -18.07 -1.65
CA ALA A 82 -3.99 -19.49 -1.98
C ALA A 82 -5.35 -20.18 -1.76
N LYS A 83 -6.24 -19.62 -0.94
CA LYS A 83 -7.51 -20.23 -0.51
C LYS A 83 -8.74 -19.77 -1.30
N ARG A 84 -8.59 -19.26 -2.53
CA ARG A 84 -9.71 -18.79 -3.34
C ARG A 84 -9.88 -19.64 -4.60
N SER A 85 -11.09 -19.65 -5.15
CA SER A 85 -11.35 -20.26 -6.44
C SER A 85 -10.50 -19.59 -7.54
N LYS A 86 -10.19 -20.33 -8.60
CA LYS A 86 -9.44 -19.82 -9.76
C LYS A 86 -10.14 -18.59 -10.35
N THR A 87 -11.45 -18.65 -10.50
CA THR A 87 -12.29 -17.57 -11.07
C THR A 87 -12.27 -16.29 -10.23
N GLU A 88 -12.25 -16.39 -8.90
CA GLU A 88 -12.15 -15.20 -8.01
C GLU A 88 -10.77 -14.58 -8.09
N ARG A 89 -9.71 -15.37 -8.21
CA ARG A 89 -8.35 -14.87 -8.41
C ARG A 89 -8.21 -14.12 -9.74
N GLU A 90 -8.68 -14.69 -10.84
CA GLU A 90 -8.63 -14.06 -12.17
C GLU A 90 -9.38 -12.71 -12.18
N LYS A 91 -10.56 -12.65 -11.56
CA LYS A 91 -11.32 -11.38 -11.43
C LYS A 91 -10.56 -10.33 -10.62
N TRP A 92 -9.92 -10.76 -9.52
CA TRP A 92 -9.14 -9.86 -8.69
C TRP A 92 -7.87 -9.38 -9.40
N ASP A 93 -7.12 -10.28 -10.01
CA ASP A 93 -5.91 -9.94 -10.76
C ASP A 93 -6.24 -8.93 -11.86
N LYS A 94 -7.34 -9.14 -12.58
CA LYS A 94 -7.82 -8.21 -13.60
C LYS A 94 -8.21 -6.83 -13.00
N LEU A 95 -8.88 -6.81 -11.85
CA LEU A 95 -9.23 -5.55 -11.18
C LEU A 95 -7.98 -4.83 -10.70
N LEU A 96 -7.05 -5.52 -10.06
CA LEU A 96 -5.79 -4.99 -9.56
C LEU A 96 -4.93 -4.42 -10.69
N HIS A 97 -4.73 -5.18 -11.77
CA HIS A 97 -4.00 -4.72 -12.95
C HIS A 97 -4.64 -3.47 -13.57
N ASN A 98 -5.97 -3.48 -13.75
CA ASN A 98 -6.66 -2.30 -14.28
C ASN A 98 -6.56 -1.10 -13.34
N TYR A 99 -6.65 -1.31 -12.02
CA TYR A 99 -6.48 -0.24 -11.03
C TYR A 99 -5.08 0.36 -11.13
N MET A 100 -4.04 -0.46 -11.09
CA MET A 100 -2.66 -0.01 -11.13
C MET A 100 -2.29 0.71 -12.45
N LEU A 101 -2.78 0.21 -13.59
CA LEU A 101 -2.39 0.72 -14.91
C LEU A 101 -3.26 1.89 -15.40
N LYS A 102 -4.51 2.02 -14.92
CA LYS A 102 -5.49 2.96 -15.50
C LYS A 102 -5.99 4.01 -14.51
N ARG A 103 -5.56 3.96 -13.24
CA ARG A 103 -6.00 4.93 -12.25
C ARG A 103 -5.13 6.18 -12.32
N GLU A 104 -5.59 7.21 -13.04
CA GLU A 104 -4.83 8.42 -13.39
C GLU A 104 -4.37 9.23 -12.17
N ASN A 105 -5.11 9.16 -11.06
CA ASN A 105 -4.78 9.85 -9.83
C ASN A 105 -4.03 8.98 -8.80
N LEU A 106 -3.61 7.76 -9.15
CA LEU A 106 -2.75 6.93 -8.33
C LEU A 106 -1.33 7.51 -8.34
N VAL A 107 -0.89 8.00 -7.18
CA VAL A 107 0.43 8.64 -7.02
C VAL A 107 1.48 7.64 -6.56
N TYR A 108 1.18 6.90 -5.49
CA TYR A 108 2.07 5.84 -4.99
C TYR A 108 1.29 4.62 -4.53
N THR A 109 1.92 3.46 -4.74
CA THR A 109 1.50 2.20 -4.13
C THR A 109 2.48 1.81 -3.03
N PHE A 110 2.00 1.76 -1.78
CA PHE A 110 2.75 1.25 -0.64
C PHE A 110 2.62 -0.27 -0.60
N ILE A 111 3.71 -0.98 -0.91
CA ILE A 111 3.79 -2.45 -0.91
C ILE A 111 4.29 -2.90 0.46
N LEU A 112 3.41 -3.53 1.24
CA LEU A 112 3.70 -3.97 2.60
C LEU A 112 4.36 -5.34 2.62
N ILE A 113 5.46 -5.43 3.34
CA ILE A 113 6.28 -6.62 3.51
C ILE A 113 6.45 -6.91 5.00
N ASP A 114 6.28 -8.15 5.40
CA ASP A 114 6.52 -8.55 6.80
C ASP A 114 8.02 -8.66 7.06
N SER A 115 8.58 -7.75 7.85
CA SER A 115 10.03 -7.67 8.13
C SER A 115 10.63 -8.92 8.79
N ARG A 116 9.77 -9.80 9.32
CA ARG A 116 10.19 -11.04 9.98
C ARG A 116 10.55 -12.16 9.00
N LEU A 117 10.16 -12.00 7.74
CA LEU A 117 10.29 -13.03 6.71
C LEU A 117 11.44 -12.69 5.77
N GLU A 118 12.09 -13.72 5.27
CA GLU A 118 12.99 -13.60 4.13
C GLU A 118 12.22 -13.18 2.86
N PRO A 119 12.92 -12.69 1.81
CA PRO A 119 12.28 -12.34 0.55
C PRO A 119 11.41 -13.48 0.02
N GLN A 120 10.14 -13.22 -0.12
CA GLN A 120 9.18 -14.21 -0.61
C GLN A 120 9.02 -14.06 -2.11
N LYS A 121 9.09 -15.16 -2.85
CA LYS A 121 8.97 -15.16 -4.32
C LYS A 121 7.77 -14.37 -4.84
N ILE A 122 6.63 -14.47 -4.16
CA ILE A 122 5.41 -13.75 -4.55
C ILE A 122 5.50 -12.23 -4.37
N ASP A 123 6.23 -11.78 -3.33
CA ASP A 123 6.48 -10.36 -3.11
C ASP A 123 7.42 -9.84 -4.21
N LEU A 124 8.50 -10.57 -4.51
CA LEU A 124 9.47 -10.21 -5.54
C LEU A 124 8.83 -10.13 -6.93
N VAL A 125 8.01 -11.12 -7.30
CA VAL A 125 7.28 -11.12 -8.59
C VAL A 125 6.34 -9.92 -8.69
N PHE A 126 5.65 -9.56 -7.62
CA PHE A 126 4.76 -8.39 -7.63
C PHE A 126 5.54 -7.08 -7.73
N ILE A 127 6.66 -6.95 -7.01
CA ILE A 127 7.54 -5.77 -7.04
C ILE A 127 8.15 -5.61 -8.45
N GLU A 128 8.62 -6.69 -9.05
CA GLU A 128 9.19 -6.69 -10.41
C GLU A 128 8.15 -6.25 -11.44
N TRP A 129 6.94 -6.80 -11.39
CA TRP A 129 5.85 -6.37 -12.25
C TRP A 129 5.51 -4.88 -12.10
N MET A 130 5.50 -4.33 -10.88
CA MET A 130 5.25 -2.90 -10.63
C MET A 130 6.33 -2.03 -11.29
N ALA A 131 7.59 -2.46 -11.20
CA ALA A 131 8.73 -1.77 -11.81
C ALA A 131 8.69 -1.81 -13.34
N GLU A 132 8.46 -2.98 -13.93
CA GLU A 132 8.31 -3.16 -15.38
C GLU A 132 7.16 -2.31 -15.95
N ALA A 133 6.05 -2.23 -15.20
CA ALA A 133 4.89 -1.40 -15.55
C ALA A 133 5.11 0.10 -15.27
N GLN A 134 6.26 0.49 -14.75
CA GLN A 134 6.61 1.88 -14.39
C GLN A 134 5.62 2.53 -13.41
N ILE A 135 5.01 1.74 -12.53
CA ILE A 135 4.07 2.22 -11.51
C ILE A 135 4.85 2.66 -10.29
N PRO A 136 4.73 3.92 -9.82
CA PRO A 136 5.46 4.38 -8.64
C PRO A 136 5.05 3.60 -7.38
N PHE A 137 6.05 3.10 -6.63
CA PHE A 137 5.79 2.39 -5.39
C PHE A 137 6.85 2.62 -4.32
N VAL A 138 6.48 2.28 -3.10
CA VAL A 138 7.31 2.35 -1.89
C VAL A 138 7.23 1.00 -1.19
N LEU A 139 8.38 0.45 -0.79
CA LEU A 139 8.41 -0.76 0.02
C LEU A 139 8.28 -0.41 1.50
N VAL A 140 7.30 -1.00 2.17
CA VAL A 140 6.99 -0.74 3.58
C VAL A 140 7.18 -2.01 4.39
N PHE A 141 8.30 -2.08 5.12
CA PHE A 141 8.59 -3.19 6.02
C PHE A 141 7.82 -3.03 7.33
N THR A 142 6.87 -3.91 7.58
CA THR A 142 5.98 -3.87 8.74
C THR A 142 6.47 -4.74 9.89
N LYS A 143 5.89 -4.54 11.09
CA LYS A 143 6.14 -5.35 12.30
C LYS A 143 7.59 -5.34 12.77
N THR A 144 8.31 -4.24 12.57
CA THR A 144 9.70 -4.09 12.99
C THR A 144 9.88 -4.21 14.51
N ASP A 145 8.81 -3.94 15.28
CA ASP A 145 8.74 -4.13 16.73
C ASP A 145 8.86 -5.59 17.18
N LYS A 146 8.65 -6.55 16.29
CA LYS A 146 8.76 -7.99 16.58
C LYS A 146 10.19 -8.53 16.40
N LEU A 147 11.13 -7.68 16.03
CA LEU A 147 12.53 -8.06 15.77
C LEU A 147 13.49 -7.19 16.58
N GLY A 148 14.54 -7.83 17.11
CA GLY A 148 15.70 -7.11 17.64
C GLY A 148 16.43 -6.34 16.54
N ILE A 149 17.14 -5.28 16.94
CA ILE A 149 17.80 -4.33 16.01
C ILE A 149 18.68 -5.04 14.97
N ASN A 150 19.51 -5.97 15.40
CA ASN A 150 20.44 -6.69 14.53
C ASN A 150 19.70 -7.59 13.52
N THR A 151 18.67 -8.31 13.97
CA THR A 151 17.86 -9.19 13.10
C THR A 151 17.10 -8.36 12.05
N ARG A 152 16.54 -7.22 12.45
CA ARG A 152 15.86 -6.30 11.56
C ARG A 152 16.81 -5.77 10.47
N ALA A 153 18.00 -5.31 10.86
CA ALA A 153 19.01 -4.82 9.93
C ALA A 153 19.42 -5.93 8.95
N LYS A 154 19.69 -7.15 9.47
CA LYS A 154 20.06 -8.30 8.66
C LYS A 154 18.97 -8.65 7.63
N ASN A 155 17.72 -8.75 8.05
CA ASN A 155 16.62 -9.10 7.14
C ASN A 155 16.42 -8.05 6.05
N LEU A 156 16.52 -6.77 6.39
CA LEU A 156 16.44 -5.67 5.43
C LEU A 156 17.59 -5.74 4.41
N GLU A 157 18.82 -6.00 4.85
CA GLU A 157 19.97 -6.12 3.96
C GLU A 157 19.86 -7.34 3.02
N ILE A 158 19.31 -8.46 3.49
CA ILE A 158 19.02 -9.62 2.63
C ILE A 158 18.04 -9.22 1.52
N TYR A 159 17.00 -8.47 1.89
CA TYR A 159 15.99 -8.01 0.94
C TYR A 159 16.58 -7.05 -0.10
N LYS A 160 17.36 -6.05 0.34
CA LYS A 160 18.06 -5.11 -0.54
C LYS A 160 18.98 -5.82 -1.52
N LYS A 161 19.81 -6.75 -1.03
CA LYS A 161 20.72 -7.55 -1.87
C LYS A 161 19.96 -8.36 -2.92
N GLN A 162 18.79 -8.90 -2.56
CA GLN A 162 17.96 -9.64 -3.51
C GLN A 162 17.43 -8.75 -4.63
N LEU A 163 16.97 -7.53 -4.30
CA LEU A 163 16.52 -6.56 -5.30
C LEU A 163 17.66 -6.09 -6.21
N LEU A 164 18.81 -5.76 -5.64
CA LEU A 164 20.01 -5.29 -6.38
C LEU A 164 20.62 -6.35 -7.32
N GLN A 165 20.13 -7.61 -7.30
CA GLN A 165 20.55 -8.59 -8.32
C GLN A 165 20.03 -8.22 -9.72
N ASN A 166 18.88 -7.56 -9.80
CA ASN A 166 18.19 -7.23 -11.05
C ASN A 166 18.00 -5.71 -11.25
N TRP A 167 18.33 -4.89 -10.25
CA TRP A 167 18.05 -3.46 -10.24
C TRP A 167 19.30 -2.65 -9.99
N GLU A 168 19.45 -1.53 -10.70
CA GLU A 168 20.55 -0.58 -10.52
C GLU A 168 20.39 0.23 -9.23
N GLU A 169 19.12 0.61 -8.90
CA GLU A 169 18.79 1.39 -7.72
C GLU A 169 17.64 0.78 -6.92
N LEU A 170 17.67 0.99 -5.62
CA LEU A 170 16.60 0.55 -4.74
C LEU A 170 15.43 1.56 -4.75
N PRO A 171 14.19 1.08 -4.68
CA PRO A 171 13.05 1.96 -4.44
C PRO A 171 13.11 2.57 -3.03
N ILE A 172 12.23 3.53 -2.77
CA ILE A 172 12.06 4.05 -1.41
C ILE A 172 11.66 2.91 -0.48
N ILE A 173 12.38 2.77 0.65
CA ILE A 173 12.14 1.74 1.66
C ILE A 173 11.87 2.41 3.00
N ILE A 174 10.72 2.09 3.61
CA ILE A 174 10.32 2.60 4.93
C ILE A 174 10.11 1.42 5.89
N SER A 175 10.74 1.49 7.06
CA SER A 175 10.56 0.50 8.15
C SER A 175 9.50 0.95 9.12
N THR A 176 8.46 0.13 9.39
CA THR A 176 7.30 0.56 10.15
C THR A 176 6.91 -0.40 11.28
N SER A 177 6.35 0.19 12.33
CA SER A 177 5.61 -0.52 13.37
C SER A 177 4.32 0.22 13.71
N ALA A 178 3.19 -0.44 13.51
CA ALA A 178 1.90 0.11 13.90
C ALA A 178 1.73 0.24 15.44
N ILE A 179 2.58 -0.45 16.22
CA ILE A 179 2.55 -0.43 17.69
C ILE A 179 3.34 0.75 18.23
N SER A 180 4.59 0.93 17.75
CA SER A 180 5.48 2.00 18.23
C SER A 180 5.29 3.33 17.48
N GLY A 181 4.60 3.33 16.35
CA GLY A 181 4.49 4.49 15.48
C GLY A 181 5.72 4.73 14.59
N GLN A 182 6.72 3.85 14.60
CA GLN A 182 7.90 3.97 13.75
C GLN A 182 7.48 4.03 12.27
N GLY A 183 8.11 4.91 11.49
CA GLY A 183 7.89 5.07 10.06
C GLY A 183 6.57 5.77 9.67
N LYS A 184 5.69 6.07 10.64
CA LYS A 184 4.44 6.77 10.37
C LYS A 184 4.68 8.15 9.77
N ASN A 185 5.56 8.95 10.36
CA ASN A 185 5.84 10.30 9.88
C ASN A 185 6.50 10.28 8.50
N GLU A 186 7.40 9.34 8.23
CA GLU A 186 8.03 9.16 6.92
C GLU A 186 6.99 8.91 5.82
N ILE A 187 6.01 8.03 6.06
CA ILE A 187 4.91 7.80 5.13
C ILE A 187 4.05 9.07 4.97
N LEU A 188 3.69 9.73 6.07
CA LEU A 188 2.86 10.94 6.02
C LEU A 188 3.54 12.12 5.33
N ASP A 189 4.84 12.28 5.49
CA ASP A 189 5.61 13.35 4.85
C ASP A 189 5.74 13.10 3.35
N LEU A 190 5.97 11.83 2.93
CA LEU A 190 5.96 11.45 1.54
C LEU A 190 4.60 11.74 0.90
N ILE A 191 3.49 11.33 1.53
CA ILE A 191 2.13 11.59 1.05
C ILE A 191 1.86 13.10 0.98
N GLY A 192 2.26 13.87 2.00
CA GLY A 192 2.05 15.32 2.06
C GLY A 192 2.74 16.07 0.94
N ASN A 193 4.01 15.74 0.67
CA ASN A 193 4.77 16.33 -0.42
C ASN A 193 4.12 16.05 -1.78
N GLN A 194 3.69 14.82 -2.01
CA GLN A 194 3.06 14.43 -3.27
C GLN A 194 1.65 15.00 -3.44
N THR A 195 0.88 15.11 -2.36
CA THR A 195 -0.44 15.76 -2.39
C THR A 195 -0.31 17.23 -2.82
N SER A 196 0.65 17.96 -2.28
CA SER A 196 0.92 19.34 -2.65
C SER A 196 1.31 19.49 -4.11
N SER A 197 2.17 18.60 -4.61
CA SER A 197 2.60 18.57 -6.02
C SER A 197 1.44 18.24 -6.97
N PHE A 198 0.56 17.30 -6.61
CA PHE A 198 -0.61 16.94 -7.40
C PHE A 198 -1.59 18.11 -7.53
N VAL A 199 -1.84 18.82 -6.46
CA VAL A 199 -2.72 20.02 -6.48
C VAL A 199 -2.13 21.11 -7.36
N ALA A 200 -0.83 21.41 -7.22
CA ALA A 200 -0.15 22.42 -8.05
C ALA A 200 -0.22 22.09 -9.54
N PHE A 201 0.04 20.83 -9.91
CA PHE A 201 -0.03 20.38 -11.31
C PHE A 201 -1.42 20.52 -11.93
N ASN A 202 -2.48 20.20 -11.18
CA ASN A 202 -3.85 20.30 -11.68
C ASN A 202 -4.37 21.75 -11.71
N SER A 203 -3.84 22.63 -10.86
CA SER A 203 -4.19 24.07 -10.88
C SER A 203 -3.61 24.81 -12.08
N THR A 204 -2.57 24.28 -12.73
CA THR A 204 -1.96 24.88 -13.95
C THR A 204 -2.64 24.42 -15.23
N LYS A 205 -3.59 23.50 -15.17
CA LYS A 205 -4.36 22.99 -16.34
C LYS A 205 -5.71 23.69 -16.57
N ILE A 206 -6.07 24.65 -15.70
CA ILE A 206 -7.26 25.49 -15.79
C ILE A 206 -6.86 26.88 -16.31
#